data_37a85a01cd94d2c26bea9c0ffa852cf6
#
_entry.id   37a85a01cd94d2c26bea9c0ffa852cf6
#
_cell.length_a   1.000
_cell.length_b   1.000
_cell.length_c   1.000
_cell.angle_alpha   90.00
_cell.angle_beta   90.00
_cell.angle_gamma   90.00
#
_symmetry.space_group_name_H-M   'P 1'
#
loop_
_entity.id
_entity.type
_entity.pdbx_description
1 polymer ?
#
loop_
_entity_poly.entity_id
_entity_poly.type
_entity_poly.pdbx_seq_one_letter_code
_entity_poly.pdbx_strand_id
1 'polypeptide(L)'
;SDAVTLSGVGTYADKNVTGNANKTYTFTSLALGGTDAANYVLVDGATPTPNPTTTYTGYNGEVTPRTLTVTYTGVNKVYDGVRAATVTTTDDRVAGDTLTIDRSALFDTKDVGTAKAVAVSGVNLMGIDASNYTVAATGSTSANVTPRALTIGYTGVNKVYDAGTTASVTTTDNR
;
A
#
# COMPACT_ATOMS: atom_id res chain seq x y z
N SER A 1 22.16 -34.54 -33.45
CA SER A 1 21.11 -33.52 -33.45
C SER A 1 21.78 -32.19 -33.81
N ASP A 2 21.15 -31.39 -34.64
CA ASP A 2 21.65 -30.11 -35.10
C ASP A 2 21.78 -29.13 -33.93
N ALA A 3 22.85 -28.35 -33.93
CA ALA A 3 23.11 -27.34 -32.90
C ALA A 3 22.60 -25.97 -33.40
N VAL A 4 21.33 -25.66 -33.05
CA VAL A 4 20.69 -24.39 -33.38
C VAL A 4 20.22 -23.70 -32.11
N THR A 5 20.45 -22.41 -31.97
CA THR A 5 19.96 -21.55 -30.88
C THR A 5 19.15 -20.41 -31.45
N LEU A 6 18.17 -19.90 -30.65
CA LEU A 6 17.41 -18.71 -30.97
C LEU A 6 17.75 -17.60 -29.97
N SER A 7 18.02 -16.41 -30.44
CA SER A 7 18.22 -15.20 -29.64
C SER A 7 17.20 -14.11 -30.04
N GLY A 8 16.96 -13.14 -29.15
CA GLY A 8 16.05 -12.03 -29.41
C GLY A 8 15.78 -11.25 -28.13
N VAL A 9 15.06 -10.13 -28.23
CA VAL A 9 14.61 -9.29 -27.11
C VAL A 9 13.10 -9.31 -27.06
N GLY A 10 12.55 -9.73 -25.92
CA GLY A 10 11.10 -9.73 -25.65
C GLY A 10 10.68 -8.50 -24.84
N THR A 11 9.61 -7.85 -25.26
CA THR A 11 8.99 -6.73 -24.54
C THR A 11 7.49 -6.91 -24.46
N TYR A 12 6.87 -6.58 -23.30
CA TYR A 12 5.42 -6.42 -23.19
C TYR A 12 4.98 -5.08 -23.75
N ALA A 13 3.72 -4.99 -24.20
CA ALA A 13 3.14 -3.76 -24.75
C ALA A 13 3.13 -2.61 -23.74
N ASP A 14 2.96 -2.93 -22.45
CA ASP A 14 3.05 -2.00 -21.31
C ASP A 14 3.39 -2.75 -20.02
N LYS A 15 3.64 -2.01 -18.93
CA LYS A 15 4.03 -2.56 -17.62
C LYS A 15 2.87 -3.13 -16.79
N ASN A 16 1.61 -2.81 -17.16
CA ASN A 16 0.48 -3.02 -16.27
C ASN A 16 0.04 -4.48 -16.20
N VAL A 17 -0.57 -4.83 -15.10
CA VAL A 17 -1.20 -6.13 -14.89
C VAL A 17 -2.31 -6.37 -15.92
N THR A 18 -2.31 -7.56 -16.49
CA THR A 18 -3.40 -8.05 -17.34
C THR A 18 -3.78 -9.44 -16.84
N GLY A 19 -4.97 -9.59 -16.30
CA GLY A 19 -5.47 -10.92 -15.97
C GLY A 19 -5.72 -11.75 -17.24
N ASN A 20 -5.68 -13.09 -17.08
CA ASN A 20 -6.09 -14.06 -18.10
C ASN A 20 -5.15 -14.23 -19.32
N ALA A 21 -3.84 -14.15 -19.14
CA ALA A 21 -2.86 -14.45 -20.18
C ALA A 21 -3.21 -13.81 -21.57
N ASN A 22 -3.56 -12.52 -21.57
CA ASN A 22 -3.94 -11.77 -22.77
C ASN A 22 -2.94 -10.65 -23.11
N LYS A 23 -1.82 -10.57 -22.39
CA LYS A 23 -0.85 -9.50 -22.61
C LYS A 23 -0.12 -9.69 -23.93
N THR A 24 -0.18 -8.67 -24.78
CA THR A 24 0.63 -8.63 -25.99
C THR A 24 2.09 -8.49 -25.65
N TYR A 25 2.91 -9.27 -26.30
CA TYR A 25 4.36 -9.15 -26.23
C TYR A 25 4.94 -9.21 -27.64
N THR A 26 6.09 -8.59 -27.84
CA THR A 26 6.82 -8.57 -29.11
C THR A 26 8.25 -9.02 -28.87
N PHE A 27 8.69 -9.98 -29.65
CA PHE A 27 10.11 -10.31 -29.79
C PHE A 27 10.67 -9.59 -31.00
N THR A 28 11.81 -8.95 -30.82
CA THR A 28 12.54 -8.25 -31.88
C THR A 28 13.97 -8.76 -31.98
N SER A 29 14.64 -8.46 -33.09
CA SER A 29 16.03 -8.89 -33.33
C SER A 29 16.21 -10.40 -33.20
N LEU A 30 15.21 -11.15 -33.66
CA LEU A 30 15.29 -12.61 -33.67
C LEU A 30 16.40 -13.06 -34.61
N ALA A 31 17.29 -13.91 -34.11
CA ALA A 31 18.41 -14.46 -34.89
C ALA A 31 18.67 -15.93 -34.52
N LEU A 32 18.95 -16.73 -35.51
CA LEU A 32 19.46 -18.08 -35.33
C LEU A 32 20.96 -18.05 -35.11
N GLY A 33 21.44 -18.86 -34.17
CA GLY A 33 22.86 -19.12 -33.91
C GLY A 33 23.14 -20.61 -33.81
N GLY A 34 24.40 -20.97 -33.62
CA GLY A 34 24.84 -22.35 -33.59
C GLY A 34 25.47 -22.81 -34.92
N THR A 35 26.16 -23.94 -34.88
CA THR A 35 26.93 -24.45 -36.04
C THR A 35 26.05 -24.81 -37.25
N ASP A 36 24.80 -25.20 -36.97
CA ASP A 36 23.85 -25.65 -38.00
C ASP A 36 22.79 -24.57 -38.36
N ALA A 37 22.93 -23.34 -37.83
CA ALA A 37 21.96 -22.26 -38.03
C ALA A 37 21.73 -21.93 -39.53
N ALA A 38 22.73 -22.04 -40.37
CA ALA A 38 22.62 -21.77 -41.80
C ALA A 38 21.70 -22.73 -42.59
N ASN A 39 21.35 -23.86 -41.98
CA ASN A 39 20.43 -24.84 -42.56
C ASN A 39 18.94 -24.48 -42.30
N TYR A 40 18.66 -23.43 -41.53
CA TYR A 40 17.32 -23.08 -41.04
C TYR A 40 16.98 -21.62 -41.34
N VAL A 41 15.70 -21.37 -41.48
CA VAL A 41 15.12 -20.02 -41.62
C VAL A 41 14.01 -19.85 -40.56
N LEU A 42 14.01 -18.70 -39.89
CA LEU A 42 12.92 -18.32 -39.01
C LEU A 42 11.66 -17.97 -39.81
N VAL A 43 10.53 -18.56 -39.45
CA VAL A 43 9.21 -18.25 -39.99
C VAL A 43 8.24 -18.02 -38.84
N ASP A 44 7.23 -17.19 -39.03
CA ASP A 44 6.23 -16.86 -38.01
C ASP A 44 5.15 -17.94 -37.76
N GLY A 45 5.28 -19.08 -38.38
CA GLY A 45 4.37 -20.23 -38.26
C GLY A 45 3.10 -20.14 -39.09
N ALA A 46 2.83 -19.03 -39.77
CA ALA A 46 1.59 -18.81 -40.50
C ALA A 46 1.69 -19.06 -42.01
N THR A 47 2.85 -18.92 -42.62
CA THR A 47 3.08 -19.21 -44.05
C THR A 47 4.52 -19.62 -44.28
N PRO A 48 4.78 -20.66 -45.10
CA PRO A 48 6.11 -21.00 -45.51
C PRO A 48 6.61 -20.02 -46.59
N THR A 49 6.84 -18.78 -46.25
CA THR A 49 7.55 -17.83 -47.13
C THR A 49 8.99 -17.76 -46.70
N PRO A 50 9.96 -17.78 -47.64
CA PRO A 50 11.39 -17.74 -47.32
C PRO A 50 11.87 -16.34 -46.95
N ASN A 51 11.07 -15.55 -46.22
CA ASN A 51 11.47 -14.25 -45.72
C ASN A 51 11.81 -14.38 -44.24
N PRO A 52 13.04 -14.15 -43.79
CA PRO A 52 13.45 -14.31 -42.41
C PRO A 52 12.65 -13.33 -41.53
N THR A 53 11.83 -13.86 -40.65
CA THR A 53 11.10 -13.07 -39.66
C THR A 53 12.06 -12.65 -38.55
N THR A 54 12.28 -11.34 -38.40
CA THR A 54 13.08 -10.76 -37.31
C THR A 54 12.24 -10.27 -36.14
N THR A 55 10.93 -10.35 -36.28
CA THR A 55 9.96 -9.89 -35.26
C THR A 55 8.81 -10.86 -35.15
N TYR A 56 8.36 -11.14 -33.92
CA TYR A 56 7.18 -11.95 -33.62
C TYR A 56 6.32 -11.26 -32.57
N THR A 57 4.99 -11.26 -32.75
CA THR A 57 4.03 -10.74 -31.78
C THR A 57 3.13 -11.86 -31.27
N GLY A 58 3.06 -12.03 -29.95
CA GLY A 58 2.18 -12.97 -29.28
C GLY A 58 1.19 -12.25 -28.36
N TYR A 59 0.14 -12.97 -27.96
CA TYR A 59 -0.99 -12.39 -27.19
C TYR A 59 -1.32 -13.18 -25.93
N ASN A 60 -0.52 -14.13 -25.52
CA ASN A 60 -0.75 -15.01 -24.37
C ASN A 60 0.21 -14.73 -23.19
N GLY A 61 0.79 -13.55 -23.15
CA GLY A 61 1.59 -13.12 -22.02
C GLY A 61 0.72 -12.76 -20.82
N GLU A 62 1.31 -12.74 -19.63
CA GLU A 62 0.66 -12.32 -18.40
C GLU A 62 1.61 -11.50 -17.54
N VAL A 63 1.10 -10.44 -16.94
CA VAL A 63 1.75 -9.71 -15.84
C VAL A 63 0.84 -9.80 -14.64
N THR A 64 1.30 -10.47 -13.58
CA THR A 64 0.52 -10.69 -12.36
C THR A 64 0.72 -9.56 -11.36
N PRO A 65 -0.27 -9.28 -10.47
CA PRO A 65 -0.14 -8.25 -9.46
C PRO A 65 1.00 -8.54 -8.48
N ARG A 66 1.73 -7.51 -8.11
CA ARG A 66 2.74 -7.56 -7.05
C ARG A 66 2.06 -7.38 -5.69
N THR A 67 2.42 -8.19 -4.69
CA THR A 67 2.02 -7.95 -3.31
C THR A 67 2.75 -6.72 -2.78
N LEU A 68 1.99 -5.71 -2.31
CA LEU A 68 2.51 -4.53 -1.66
C LEU A 68 2.65 -4.77 -0.16
N THR A 69 3.87 -4.65 0.35
CA THR A 69 4.16 -4.72 1.78
C THR A 69 4.01 -3.33 2.39
N VAL A 70 3.05 -3.15 3.29
CA VAL A 70 2.79 -1.88 3.97
C VAL A 70 3.23 -1.97 5.42
N THR A 71 4.07 -1.02 5.85
CA THR A 71 4.47 -0.85 7.23
C THR A 71 3.68 0.31 7.84
N TYR A 72 3.10 0.09 9.03
CA TYR A 72 2.30 1.07 9.76
C TYR A 72 3.07 1.58 10.96
N THR A 73 3.10 2.90 11.16
CA THR A 73 3.66 3.56 12.34
C THR A 73 2.56 4.34 13.04
N GLY A 74 2.25 3.98 14.29
CA GLY A 74 1.24 4.66 15.09
C GLY A 74 1.71 6.03 15.57
N VAL A 75 0.81 7.00 15.54
CA VAL A 75 1.04 8.36 16.02
C VAL A 75 0.48 8.49 17.43
N ASN A 76 1.30 8.92 18.40
CA ASN A 76 0.85 9.17 19.77
C ASN A 76 -0.19 10.29 19.80
N LYS A 77 -1.15 10.20 20.74
CA LYS A 77 -2.13 11.26 20.95
C LYS A 77 -2.33 11.57 22.44
N VAL A 78 -2.88 12.75 22.71
CA VAL A 78 -3.45 13.09 24.03
C VAL A 78 -4.87 12.52 24.11
N TYR A 79 -5.29 12.07 25.28
CA TYR A 79 -6.63 11.56 25.53
C TYR A 79 -7.72 12.56 25.10
N ASP A 80 -8.60 12.10 24.24
CA ASP A 80 -9.70 12.86 23.62
C ASP A 80 -11.08 12.17 23.76
N GLY A 81 -11.13 11.05 24.50
CA GLY A 81 -12.36 10.31 24.75
C GLY A 81 -12.75 9.32 23.65
N VAL A 82 -12.00 9.24 22.53
CA VAL A 82 -12.34 8.36 21.41
C VAL A 82 -11.21 7.37 21.09
N ARG A 83 -11.55 6.28 20.40
CA ARG A 83 -10.61 5.23 19.99
C ARG A 83 -9.90 5.52 18.66
N ALA A 84 -10.31 6.58 17.93
CA ALA A 84 -9.69 6.90 16.65
C ALA A 84 -8.17 7.06 16.80
N ALA A 85 -7.42 6.40 15.92
CA ALA A 85 -5.96 6.46 15.85
C ALA A 85 -5.51 7.04 14.52
N THR A 86 -4.34 7.67 14.53
CA THR A 86 -3.65 8.09 13.32
C THR A 86 -2.46 7.17 13.09
N VAL A 87 -2.27 6.73 11.86
CA VAL A 87 -1.10 5.96 11.44
C VAL A 87 -0.48 6.57 10.19
N THR A 88 0.84 6.55 10.11
CA THR A 88 1.59 6.80 8.89
C THR A 88 1.93 5.47 8.22
N THR A 89 2.15 5.49 6.92
CA THR A 89 2.48 4.29 6.13
C THR A 89 3.74 4.50 5.32
N THR A 90 4.53 3.45 5.20
CA THR A 90 5.57 3.30 4.18
C THR A 90 5.32 1.97 3.46
N ASP A 91 5.76 1.85 2.22
CA ASP A 91 5.54 0.65 1.41
C ASP A 91 6.72 0.41 0.44
N ASP A 92 6.70 -0.76 -0.21
CA ASP A 92 7.72 -1.24 -1.13
C ASP A 92 7.31 -1.16 -2.61
N ARG A 93 6.46 -0.16 -2.97
CA ARG A 93 6.05 0.04 -4.38
C ARG A 93 7.25 0.22 -5.31
N VAL A 94 7.04 -0.10 -6.57
CA VAL A 94 8.03 0.18 -7.62
C VAL A 94 8.22 1.69 -7.75
N ALA A 95 9.48 2.13 -7.84
CA ALA A 95 9.80 3.54 -7.99
C ALA A 95 9.13 4.14 -9.24
N GLY A 96 8.45 5.26 -9.06
CA GLY A 96 7.70 5.95 -10.11
C GLY A 96 6.22 5.58 -10.18
N ASP A 97 5.75 4.54 -9.46
CA ASP A 97 4.34 4.21 -9.42
C ASP A 97 3.56 5.15 -8.47
N THR A 98 2.37 5.55 -8.93
CA THR A 98 1.49 6.46 -8.22
C THR A 98 0.29 5.71 -7.66
N LEU A 99 0.26 5.56 -6.32
CA LEU A 99 -0.88 5.00 -5.59
C LEU A 99 -0.99 5.61 -4.19
N THR A 100 -2.18 5.54 -3.61
CA THR A 100 -2.48 5.93 -2.22
C THR A 100 -3.05 4.73 -1.47
N ILE A 101 -2.83 4.69 -0.15
CA ILE A 101 -3.31 3.64 0.73
C ILE A 101 -4.40 4.24 1.61
N ASP A 102 -5.66 3.92 1.34
CA ASP A 102 -6.78 4.27 2.21
C ASP A 102 -6.89 3.27 3.35
N ARG A 103 -7.29 3.74 4.54
CA ARG A 103 -7.36 2.90 5.75
C ARG A 103 -8.07 3.58 6.90
N SER A 104 -8.55 2.78 7.86
CA SER A 104 -9.00 3.22 9.18
C SER A 104 -8.10 2.64 10.26
N ALA A 105 -7.92 3.36 11.37
CA ALA A 105 -7.13 2.88 12.50
C ALA A 105 -7.84 3.18 13.83
N LEU A 106 -7.83 2.21 14.75
CA LEU A 106 -8.48 2.31 16.04
C LEU A 106 -7.57 1.73 17.13
N PHE A 107 -7.49 2.43 18.27
CA PHE A 107 -6.93 1.86 19.50
C PHE A 107 -7.84 0.76 20.07
N ASP A 108 -7.26 -0.17 20.82
CA ASP A 108 -7.98 -1.21 21.58
C ASP A 108 -9.01 -0.63 22.55
N THR A 109 -8.61 0.41 23.33
CA THR A 109 -9.48 1.21 24.19
C THR A 109 -9.14 2.70 24.05
N LYS A 110 -10.02 3.59 24.53
CA LYS A 110 -9.78 5.03 24.55
C LYS A 110 -8.79 5.48 25.63
N ASP A 111 -8.50 4.62 26.62
CA ASP A 111 -7.83 4.99 27.86
C ASP A 111 -6.34 5.26 27.66
N VAL A 112 -5.77 6.02 28.58
CA VAL A 112 -4.34 6.32 28.64
C VAL A 112 -3.53 5.03 28.77
N GLY A 113 -2.40 4.97 28.07
CA GLY A 113 -1.46 3.85 28.12
C GLY A 113 -0.31 4.00 27.15
N THR A 114 0.75 3.23 27.38
CA THR A 114 1.92 3.14 26.52
C THR A 114 1.83 1.91 25.63
N ALA A 115 2.36 2.01 24.41
CA ALA A 115 2.40 0.93 23.42
C ALA A 115 1.04 0.21 23.25
N LYS A 116 -0.06 1.01 23.29
CA LYS A 116 -1.41 0.47 23.09
C LYS A 116 -1.56 -0.05 21.69
N ALA A 117 -2.23 -1.20 21.55
CA ALA A 117 -2.49 -1.80 20.25
C ALA A 117 -3.37 -0.89 19.39
N VAL A 118 -2.97 -0.73 18.14
CA VAL A 118 -3.72 -0.03 17.09
C VAL A 118 -4.03 -1.02 15.98
N ALA A 119 -5.30 -1.33 15.80
CA ALA A 119 -5.77 -2.14 14.67
C ALA A 119 -5.98 -1.23 13.46
N VAL A 120 -5.45 -1.66 12.32
CA VAL A 120 -5.66 -1.03 11.01
C VAL A 120 -6.58 -1.92 10.19
N SER A 121 -7.59 -1.35 9.57
CA SER A 121 -8.59 -2.07 8.79
C SER A 121 -9.06 -1.27 7.57
N GLY A 122 -9.77 -1.93 6.66
CA GLY A 122 -10.27 -1.31 5.45
C GLY A 122 -9.16 -0.83 4.52
N VAL A 123 -8.00 -1.51 4.55
CA VAL A 123 -6.87 -1.13 3.71
C VAL A 123 -7.22 -1.37 2.25
N ASN A 124 -7.16 -0.32 1.46
CA ASN A 124 -7.46 -0.34 0.03
C ASN A 124 -6.47 0.53 -0.74
N LEU A 125 -6.16 0.13 -1.98
CA LEU A 125 -5.27 0.86 -2.87
C LEU A 125 -6.08 1.68 -3.86
N MET A 126 -5.67 2.94 -4.07
CA MET A 126 -6.27 3.87 -5.01
C MET A 126 -5.17 4.52 -5.86
N GLY A 127 -5.49 4.94 -7.06
CA GLY A 127 -4.55 5.59 -7.97
C GLY A 127 -4.33 4.82 -9.26
N ILE A 128 -3.60 5.42 -10.19
CA ILE A 128 -3.46 4.92 -11.56
C ILE A 128 -2.71 3.57 -11.63
N ASP A 129 -1.77 3.34 -10.72
CA ASP A 129 -0.98 2.11 -10.66
C ASP A 129 -1.51 1.10 -9.61
N ALA A 130 -2.61 1.42 -8.90
CA ALA A 130 -3.16 0.58 -7.83
C ALA A 130 -3.50 -0.85 -8.28
N SER A 131 -4.00 -1.01 -9.51
CA SER A 131 -4.37 -2.31 -10.10
C SER A 131 -3.17 -3.25 -10.32
N ASN A 132 -1.95 -2.72 -10.28
CA ASN A 132 -0.73 -3.51 -10.41
C ASN A 132 -0.31 -4.18 -9.09
N TYR A 133 -1.07 -3.94 -8.01
CA TYR A 133 -0.73 -4.42 -6.67
C TYR A 133 -1.91 -5.10 -5.98
N THR A 134 -1.57 -6.00 -5.06
CA THR A 134 -2.47 -6.52 -4.02
C THR A 134 -1.95 -6.08 -2.66
N VAL A 135 -2.83 -5.89 -1.67
CA VAL A 135 -2.47 -5.50 -0.31
C VAL A 135 -3.28 -6.29 0.70
N ALA A 136 -2.73 -6.52 1.89
CA ALA A 136 -3.47 -7.09 3.01
C ALA A 136 -4.54 -6.10 3.50
N ALA A 137 -5.79 -6.57 3.66
CA ALA A 137 -6.93 -5.73 4.06
C ALA A 137 -6.84 -5.19 5.50
N THR A 138 -5.91 -5.73 6.30
CA THR A 138 -5.71 -5.37 7.72
C THR A 138 -4.23 -5.26 8.05
N GLY A 139 -3.94 -4.53 9.13
CA GLY A 139 -2.60 -4.41 9.70
C GLY A 139 -2.67 -4.07 11.18
N SER A 140 -1.54 -3.88 11.81
CA SER A 140 -1.46 -3.49 13.22
C SER A 140 -0.18 -2.70 13.49
N THR A 141 -0.25 -1.88 14.54
CA THR A 141 0.90 -1.15 15.09
C THR A 141 0.62 -0.82 16.55
N SER A 142 1.41 0.04 17.17
CA SER A 142 1.15 0.55 18.50
C SER A 142 1.44 2.05 18.59
N ALA A 143 0.78 2.72 19.55
CA ALA A 143 1.03 4.13 19.87
C ALA A 143 0.66 4.42 21.33
N ASN A 144 1.06 5.57 21.85
CA ASN A 144 0.73 5.98 23.21
C ASN A 144 -0.51 6.89 23.21
N VAL A 145 -1.33 6.74 24.25
CA VAL A 145 -2.33 7.74 24.63
C VAL A 145 -1.89 8.36 25.94
N THR A 146 -1.58 9.65 25.93
CA THR A 146 -1.12 10.39 27.12
C THR A 146 -2.28 11.09 27.84
N PRO A 147 -2.16 11.36 29.15
CA PRO A 147 -3.18 12.08 29.89
C PRO A 147 -3.45 13.47 29.29
N ARG A 148 -4.72 13.87 29.29
CA ARG A 148 -5.15 15.24 28.98
C ARG A 148 -5.06 16.08 30.25
N ALA A 149 -4.52 17.29 30.16
CA ALA A 149 -4.51 18.24 31.25
C ALA A 149 -5.97 18.68 31.58
N LEU A 150 -6.37 18.52 32.82
CA LEU A 150 -7.64 19.01 33.32
C LEU A 150 -7.41 20.38 33.97
N THR A 151 -8.06 21.39 33.38
CA THR A 151 -8.07 22.75 33.95
C THR A 151 -9.34 22.94 34.75
N ILE A 152 -9.21 23.34 36.01
CA ILE A 152 -10.34 23.58 36.92
C ILE A 152 -10.47 25.07 37.19
N GLY A 153 -11.63 25.63 36.95
CA GLY A 153 -12.03 26.96 37.36
C GLY A 153 -12.79 26.91 38.72
N TYR A 154 -12.55 27.87 39.56
CA TYR A 154 -13.21 27.96 40.86
C TYR A 154 -13.97 29.29 40.95
N THR A 155 -15.17 29.26 41.50
CA THR A 155 -15.98 30.45 41.79
C THR A 155 -16.45 30.38 43.24
N GLY A 156 -16.12 31.38 44.05
CA GLY A 156 -16.59 31.51 45.42
C GLY A 156 -18.10 31.73 45.50
N VAL A 157 -18.75 31.10 46.44
CA VAL A 157 -20.16 31.29 46.74
C VAL A 157 -20.30 32.27 47.91
N ASN A 158 -21.07 33.35 47.70
CA ASN A 158 -21.33 34.31 48.78
C ASN A 158 -22.10 33.63 49.93
N LYS A 159 -21.79 34.00 51.15
CA LYS A 159 -22.55 33.57 52.34
C LYS A 159 -22.94 34.72 53.24
N VAL A 160 -23.99 34.51 54.03
CA VAL A 160 -24.34 35.41 55.12
C VAL A 160 -23.38 35.21 56.28
N TYR A 161 -23.08 36.25 57.03
CA TYR A 161 -22.21 36.16 58.23
C TYR A 161 -22.78 35.16 59.24
N ASP A 162 -21.94 34.16 59.56
CA ASP A 162 -22.22 33.06 60.48
C ASP A 162 -21.13 32.83 61.52
N ALA A 163 -20.22 33.84 61.74
CA ALA A 163 -19.06 33.78 62.59
C ALA A 163 -18.04 32.69 62.23
N GLY A 164 -18.21 31.97 61.12
CA GLY A 164 -17.30 30.91 60.63
C GLY A 164 -16.43 31.38 59.48
N THR A 165 -15.33 30.66 59.25
CA THR A 165 -14.36 30.92 58.16
C THR A 165 -14.56 29.96 56.97
N THR A 166 -15.49 29.00 57.05
CA THR A 166 -15.76 28.04 55.97
C THR A 166 -16.34 28.75 54.73
N ALA A 167 -15.74 28.51 53.58
CA ALA A 167 -16.24 29.01 52.28
C ALA A 167 -16.69 27.86 51.40
N SER A 168 -17.72 28.10 50.59
CA SER A 168 -18.14 27.21 49.51
C SER A 168 -17.64 27.69 48.18
N VAL A 169 -17.27 26.79 47.31
CA VAL A 169 -16.86 27.09 45.93
C VAL A 169 -17.61 26.18 44.96
N THR A 170 -17.92 26.71 43.78
CA THR A 170 -18.35 25.89 42.64
C THR A 170 -17.14 25.67 41.71
N THR A 171 -17.10 24.55 41.02
CA THR A 171 -16.02 24.21 40.11
C THR A 171 -16.56 23.97 38.69
N THR A 172 -15.78 24.38 37.71
CA THR A 172 -15.96 24.05 36.27
C THR A 172 -14.68 23.44 35.76
N ASP A 173 -14.77 22.64 34.71
CA ASP A 173 -13.57 22.05 34.08
C ASP A 173 -13.77 21.89 32.57
N ASN A 174 -12.68 21.48 31.88
CA ASN A 174 -12.59 21.34 30.41
C ASN A 174 -12.71 19.88 29.92
N ARG A 175 -13.40 19.03 30.66
CA ARG A 175 -13.70 17.64 30.25
C ARG A 175 -14.50 17.57 28.98
#